data_c22db9c76d759b5a5552c782a5a74863
#
_entry.id   c22db9c76d759b5a5552c782a5a74863
#
_cell.length_a   1.000
_cell.length_b   1.000
_cell.length_c   1.000
_cell.angle_alpha   90.00
_cell.angle_beta   90.00
_cell.angle_gamma   90.00
#
_symmetry.space_group_name_H-M   'P 1'
#
loop_
_entity.id
_entity.type
_entity.pdbx_description
1 polymer ?
#
loop_
_entity_poly.entity_id
_entity_poly.type
_entity_poly.pdbx_seq_one_letter_code
_entity_poly.pdbx_strand_id
1 'polypeptide(L)'
;MAQAGCVLVVDDDPSIREMLAEYLGAHGFTIAQAGDGEAMRAELERATPDVVLLDLRLPREDGLSLARYLRERHDVGIIMVTGAGEVVDRIVGLEVGADDYVTKPFDPRELLARIKSVMRRSQA
;
A
#
# COMPACT_ATOMS: atom_id res chain seq x y z
N MET A 1 -5.45 21.58 -11.35
CA MET A 1 -5.19 20.23 -11.86
C MET A 1 -5.83 19.19 -10.96
N ALA A 2 -6.47 18.21 -11.54
CA ALA A 2 -7.06 17.14 -10.77
C ALA A 2 -5.98 16.27 -10.12
N GLN A 3 -6.21 15.83 -8.89
CA GLN A 3 -5.33 14.87 -8.24
C GLN A 3 -5.46 13.51 -8.91
N ALA A 4 -4.35 12.79 -8.99
CA ALA A 4 -4.35 11.42 -9.49
C ALA A 4 -5.02 10.45 -8.50
N GLY A 5 -5.06 10.80 -7.22
CA GLY A 5 -5.63 9.99 -6.16
C GLY A 5 -4.84 10.11 -4.87
N CYS A 6 -5.27 9.37 -3.86
CA CYS A 6 -4.62 9.36 -2.55
C CYS A 6 -4.07 7.96 -2.26
N VAL A 7 -2.81 7.90 -1.86
CA VAL A 7 -2.13 6.64 -1.53
C VAL A 7 -1.63 6.71 -0.08
N LEU A 8 -1.91 5.68 0.69
CA LEU A 8 -1.37 5.53 2.04
C LEU A 8 -0.21 4.54 1.99
N VAL A 9 0.97 4.99 2.37
CA VAL A 9 2.18 4.15 2.41
C VAL A 9 2.39 3.68 3.84
N VAL A 10 2.34 2.37 4.05
CA VAL A 10 2.54 1.74 5.35
C VAL A 10 3.84 0.95 5.31
N ASP A 11 4.89 1.50 5.91
CA ASP A 11 6.23 0.91 5.93
C ASP A 11 6.96 1.49 7.13
N ASP A 12 7.67 0.65 7.87
CA ASP A 12 8.41 1.11 9.06
C ASP A 12 9.69 1.88 8.73
N ASP A 13 10.16 1.81 7.48
CA ASP A 13 11.36 2.52 7.05
C ASP A 13 10.99 3.93 6.59
N PRO A 14 11.37 4.98 7.35
CA PRO A 14 11.03 6.35 6.95
C PRO A 14 11.66 6.78 5.63
N SER A 15 12.83 6.21 5.26
CA SER A 15 13.47 6.53 3.98
C SER A 15 12.61 6.07 2.81
N ILE A 16 12.00 4.90 2.93
CA ILE A 16 11.10 4.37 1.88
C ILE A 16 9.84 5.24 1.80
N ARG A 17 9.24 5.56 2.96
CA ARG A 17 8.06 6.42 2.99
C ARG A 17 8.31 7.77 2.34
N GLU A 18 9.44 8.39 2.66
CA GLU A 18 9.79 9.71 2.12
C GLU A 18 10.06 9.65 0.63
N MET A 19 10.78 8.63 0.18
CA MET A 19 11.08 8.45 -1.24
C MET A 19 9.79 8.28 -2.03
N LEU A 20 8.87 7.45 -1.55
CA LEU A 20 7.61 7.21 -2.23
C LEU A 20 6.70 8.44 -2.19
N ALA A 21 6.70 9.18 -1.07
CA ALA A 21 5.92 10.41 -0.99
C ALA A 21 6.40 11.43 -2.02
N GLU A 22 7.70 11.56 -2.19
CA GLU A 22 8.28 12.47 -3.17
C GLU A 22 7.99 11.99 -4.59
N TYR A 23 8.29 10.73 -4.89
CA TYR A 23 8.13 10.19 -6.23
C TYR A 23 6.67 10.19 -6.68
N LEU A 24 5.79 9.65 -5.87
CA LEU A 24 4.36 9.57 -6.23
C LEU A 24 3.71 10.95 -6.18
N GLY A 25 4.15 11.80 -5.24
CA GLY A 25 3.68 13.18 -5.18
C GLY A 25 3.98 13.95 -6.45
N ALA A 26 5.17 13.73 -7.03
CA ALA A 26 5.55 14.35 -8.30
C ALA A 26 4.66 13.89 -9.46
N HIS A 27 3.99 12.74 -9.32
CA HIS A 27 3.06 12.23 -10.32
C HIS A 27 1.59 12.56 -10.00
N GLY A 28 1.36 13.49 -9.10
CA GLY A 28 0.03 14.02 -8.83
C GLY A 28 -0.74 13.36 -7.71
N PHE A 29 -0.15 12.38 -7.01
CA PHE A 29 -0.82 11.72 -5.90
C PHE A 29 -0.66 12.50 -4.61
N THR A 30 -1.70 12.44 -3.77
CA THR A 30 -1.62 12.87 -2.37
C THR A 30 -1.18 11.66 -1.57
N ILE A 31 -0.13 11.82 -0.74
CA ILE A 31 0.46 10.70 -0.02
C ILE A 31 0.30 10.88 1.48
N ALA A 32 -0.27 9.88 2.14
CA ALA A 32 -0.25 9.75 3.58
C ALA A 32 0.75 8.67 3.96
N GLN A 33 1.33 8.76 5.14
CA GLN A 33 2.36 7.84 5.60
C GLN A 33 2.02 7.27 6.96
N ALA A 34 2.34 5.99 7.16
CA ALA A 34 2.17 5.32 8.44
C ALA A 34 3.36 4.38 8.65
N GLY A 35 3.92 4.37 9.85
CA GLY A 35 5.06 3.53 10.17
C GLY A 35 4.69 2.19 10.78
N ASP A 36 3.43 1.99 11.13
CA ASP A 36 2.93 0.74 11.73
C ASP A 36 1.41 0.66 11.56
N GLY A 37 0.83 -0.41 12.09
CA GLY A 37 -0.62 -0.64 11.95
C GLY A 37 -1.47 0.37 12.71
N GLU A 38 -0.99 0.83 13.87
CA GLU A 38 -1.72 1.83 14.65
C GLU A 38 -1.81 3.15 13.89
N ALA A 39 -0.68 3.59 13.33
CA ALA A 39 -0.65 4.79 12.51
C ALA A 39 -1.49 4.63 11.24
N MET A 40 -1.49 3.43 10.66
CA MET A 40 -2.34 3.12 9.50
C MET A 40 -3.81 3.32 9.84
N ARG A 41 -4.26 2.77 10.98
CA ARG A 41 -5.66 2.90 11.40
C ARG A 41 -6.04 4.36 11.65
N ALA A 42 -5.13 5.12 12.25
CA ALA A 42 -5.37 6.55 12.49
C ALA A 42 -5.53 7.32 11.19
N GLU A 43 -4.69 7.02 10.18
CA GLU A 43 -4.80 7.66 8.88
C GLU A 43 -6.10 7.28 8.16
N LEU A 44 -6.54 6.03 8.29
CA LEU A 44 -7.80 5.58 7.70
C LEU A 44 -9.01 6.28 8.31
N GLU A 45 -8.95 6.64 9.59
CA GLU A 45 -10.01 7.40 10.24
C GLU A 45 -10.08 8.84 9.73
N ARG A 46 -8.94 9.41 9.35
CA ARG A 46 -8.90 10.77 8.83
C ARG A 46 -9.45 10.88 7.41
N ALA A 47 -9.07 9.95 6.55
CA ALA A 47 -9.50 9.95 5.16
C ALA A 47 -9.26 8.58 4.56
N THR A 48 -10.20 8.10 3.75
CA THR A 48 -10.04 6.82 3.07
C THR A 48 -9.20 7.02 1.82
N PRO A 49 -8.04 6.34 1.71
CA PRO A 49 -7.22 6.44 0.50
C PRO A 49 -7.83 5.60 -0.63
N ASP A 50 -7.34 5.82 -1.83
CA ASP A 50 -7.70 4.97 -2.97
C ASP A 50 -6.95 3.66 -2.95
N VAL A 51 -5.68 3.71 -2.53
CA VAL A 51 -4.79 2.54 -2.49
C VAL A 51 -3.94 2.60 -1.23
N VAL A 52 -3.75 1.44 -0.61
CA VAL A 52 -2.81 1.26 0.50
C VAL A 52 -1.65 0.39 0.02
N LEU A 53 -0.43 0.90 0.18
CA LEU A 53 0.79 0.12 -0.03
C LEU A 53 1.18 -0.42 1.33
N LEU A 54 1.11 -1.73 1.51
CA LEU A 54 1.28 -2.35 2.81
C LEU A 54 2.51 -3.25 2.83
N ASP A 55 3.53 -2.83 3.59
CA ASP A 55 4.69 -3.68 3.85
C ASP A 55 4.28 -4.79 4.81
N LEU A 56 4.50 -6.03 4.41
CA LEU A 56 4.13 -7.18 5.23
C LEU A 56 5.10 -7.43 6.38
N ARG A 57 6.28 -6.80 6.36
CA ARG A 57 7.32 -6.98 7.39
C ARG A 57 7.35 -5.82 8.37
N LEU A 58 6.22 -5.54 8.99
CA LEU A 58 6.14 -4.50 10.01
C LEU A 58 6.51 -5.07 11.37
N PRO A 59 7.19 -4.28 12.22
CA PRO A 59 7.45 -4.71 13.59
C PRO A 59 6.14 -4.77 14.37
N ARG A 60 6.03 -5.75 15.27
CA ARG A 60 4.91 -5.90 16.22
C ARG A 60 3.58 -6.34 15.64
N GLU A 61 3.41 -6.29 14.33
CA GLU A 61 2.14 -6.67 13.72
C GLU A 61 2.35 -7.54 12.49
N ASP A 62 1.42 -8.46 12.29
CA ASP A 62 1.41 -9.31 11.13
C ASP A 62 0.78 -8.54 9.96
N GLY A 63 1.56 -8.32 8.90
CA GLY A 63 1.09 -7.60 7.72
C GLY A 63 -0.11 -8.26 7.05
N LEU A 64 -0.19 -9.60 7.09
CA LEU A 64 -1.33 -10.30 6.52
C LEU A 64 -2.61 -10.05 7.32
N SER A 65 -2.50 -9.93 8.64
CA SER A 65 -3.63 -9.55 9.48
C SER A 65 -4.11 -8.14 9.17
N LEU A 66 -3.17 -7.24 8.89
CA LEU A 66 -3.52 -5.87 8.49
C LEU A 66 -4.20 -5.85 7.12
N ALA A 67 -3.74 -6.67 6.18
CA ALA A 67 -4.37 -6.77 4.87
C ALA A 67 -5.82 -7.26 5.00
N ARG A 68 -6.05 -8.26 5.88
CA ARG A 68 -7.39 -8.77 6.14
C ARG A 68 -8.27 -7.69 6.78
N TYR A 69 -7.73 -6.96 7.75
CA TYR A 69 -8.44 -5.84 8.39
C TYR A 69 -8.89 -4.82 7.35
N LEU A 70 -7.98 -4.44 6.43
CA LEU A 70 -8.30 -3.49 5.38
C LEU A 70 -9.42 -3.99 4.48
N ARG A 71 -9.34 -5.25 4.06
CA ARG A 71 -10.33 -5.80 3.14
C ARG A 71 -11.70 -5.94 3.77
N GLU A 72 -11.75 -6.26 5.05
CA GLU A 72 -13.02 -6.44 5.76
C GLU A 72 -13.71 -5.12 6.07
N ARG A 73 -12.97 -4.04 6.27
CA ARG A 73 -13.52 -2.79 6.80
C ARG A 73 -13.48 -1.61 5.85
N HIS A 74 -12.70 -1.70 4.79
CA HIS A 74 -12.49 -0.57 3.89
C HIS A 74 -12.52 -1.01 2.45
N ASP A 75 -13.12 -0.16 1.61
CA ASP A 75 -13.14 -0.39 0.17
C ASP A 75 -11.97 0.38 -0.47
N VAL A 76 -10.79 -0.21 -0.36
CA VAL A 76 -9.54 0.38 -0.86
C VAL A 76 -8.81 -0.63 -1.71
N GLY A 77 -7.97 -0.15 -2.62
CA GLY A 77 -7.02 -1.02 -3.31
C GLY A 77 -5.91 -1.40 -2.35
N ILE A 78 -5.44 -2.63 -2.40
CA ILE A 78 -4.35 -3.11 -1.54
C ILE A 78 -3.24 -3.67 -2.39
N ILE A 79 -2.06 -3.07 -2.28
CA ILE A 79 -0.84 -3.58 -2.90
C ILE A 79 0.10 -3.99 -1.78
N MET A 80 0.43 -5.27 -1.71
CA MET A 80 1.38 -5.77 -0.72
C MET A 80 2.80 -5.52 -1.17
N VAL A 81 3.65 -5.17 -0.22
CA VAL A 81 5.09 -5.07 -0.47
C VAL A 81 5.76 -6.20 0.30
N THR A 82 6.44 -7.10 -0.42
CA THR A 82 7.01 -8.31 0.14
C THR A 82 8.52 -8.35 -0.08
N GLY A 83 9.22 -9.14 0.72
CA GLY A 83 10.63 -9.42 0.49
C GLY A 83 10.81 -10.42 -0.65
N ALA A 84 12.01 -10.43 -1.24
CA ALA A 84 12.36 -11.41 -2.27
C ALA A 84 12.29 -12.81 -1.65
N GLY A 85 11.67 -13.74 -2.37
CA GLY A 85 11.54 -15.12 -1.90
C GLY A 85 10.34 -15.41 -1.01
N GLU A 86 9.52 -14.41 -0.71
CA GLU A 86 8.36 -14.56 0.18
C GLU A 86 7.13 -15.05 -0.60
N VAL A 87 7.25 -16.21 -1.26
CA VAL A 87 6.19 -16.75 -2.12
C VAL A 87 4.93 -17.06 -1.32
N VAL A 88 5.08 -17.64 -0.13
CA VAL A 88 3.94 -17.99 0.72
C VAL A 88 3.15 -16.75 1.11
N ASP A 89 3.86 -15.68 1.49
CA ASP A 89 3.21 -14.42 1.85
C ASP A 89 2.41 -13.86 0.68
N ARG A 90 2.92 -13.95 -0.54
CA ARG A 90 2.22 -13.48 -1.73
C ARG A 90 0.93 -14.26 -1.97
N ILE A 91 1.01 -15.58 -1.86
CA ILE A 91 -0.15 -16.45 -2.08
C ILE A 91 -1.23 -16.16 -1.04
N VAL A 92 -0.87 -16.14 0.23
CA VAL A 92 -1.82 -15.89 1.32
C VAL A 92 -2.41 -14.48 1.21
N GLY A 93 -1.57 -13.50 0.88
CA GLY A 93 -2.04 -12.12 0.71
C GLY A 93 -3.08 -11.98 -0.37
N LEU A 94 -2.88 -12.64 -1.52
CA LEU A 94 -3.85 -12.61 -2.60
C LEU A 94 -5.15 -13.31 -2.18
N GLU A 95 -5.04 -14.38 -1.40
CA GLU A 95 -6.23 -15.08 -0.88
C GLU A 95 -7.04 -14.23 0.10
N VAL A 96 -6.38 -13.35 0.89
CA VAL A 96 -7.12 -12.48 1.81
C VAL A 96 -7.66 -11.24 1.12
N GLY A 97 -7.39 -11.06 -0.18
CA GLY A 97 -8.02 -10.02 -0.97
C GLY A 97 -7.13 -8.87 -1.41
N ALA A 98 -5.81 -9.01 -1.36
CA ALA A 98 -4.92 -8.01 -1.94
C ALA A 98 -5.11 -7.97 -3.46
N ASP A 99 -4.98 -6.79 -4.03
CA ASP A 99 -5.18 -6.60 -5.46
C ASP A 99 -3.91 -6.86 -6.28
N ASP A 100 -2.75 -6.67 -5.66
CA ASP A 100 -1.47 -6.86 -6.33
C ASP A 100 -0.36 -6.93 -5.29
N TYR A 101 0.86 -7.17 -5.74
CA TYR A 101 2.03 -7.16 -4.87
C TYR A 101 3.25 -6.67 -5.65
N VAL A 102 4.25 -6.16 -4.92
CA VAL A 102 5.57 -5.87 -5.45
C VAL A 102 6.60 -6.47 -4.50
N THR A 103 7.77 -6.80 -5.03
CA THR A 103 8.85 -7.41 -4.27
C THR A 103 9.96 -6.38 -4.04
N LYS A 104 10.45 -6.28 -2.80
CA LYS A 104 11.61 -5.45 -2.50
C LYS A 104 12.89 -6.17 -2.94
N PRO A 105 13.85 -5.45 -3.50
CA PRO A 105 13.81 -4.05 -3.86
C PRO A 105 12.93 -3.83 -5.10
N PHE A 106 12.12 -2.80 -5.10
CA PHE A 106 11.23 -2.52 -6.23
C PHE A 106 11.68 -1.26 -6.99
N ASP A 107 11.29 -1.18 -8.24
CA ASP A 107 11.48 0.01 -9.05
C ASP A 107 10.25 0.91 -8.84
N PRO A 108 10.41 2.17 -8.42
CA PRO A 108 9.27 3.06 -8.22
C PRO A 108 8.37 3.20 -9.44
N ARG A 109 8.94 3.07 -10.64
CA ARG A 109 8.15 3.13 -11.88
C ARG A 109 7.21 1.94 -12.01
N GLU A 110 7.67 0.76 -11.60
CA GLU A 110 6.81 -0.44 -11.58
C GLU A 110 5.69 -0.25 -10.57
N LEU A 111 6.00 0.24 -9.39
CA LEU A 111 5.00 0.49 -8.36
C LEU A 111 3.95 1.49 -8.84
N LEU A 112 4.38 2.58 -9.47
CA LEU A 112 3.46 3.56 -10.02
C LEU A 112 2.49 2.92 -11.04
N ALA A 113 3.02 2.07 -11.92
CA ALA A 113 2.19 1.39 -12.92
C ALA A 113 1.16 0.47 -12.24
N ARG A 114 1.55 -0.23 -11.19
CA ARG A 114 0.63 -1.11 -10.46
C ARG A 114 -0.43 -0.33 -9.71
N ILE A 115 -0.07 0.80 -9.11
CA ILE A 115 -1.04 1.68 -8.46
C ILE A 115 -2.11 2.13 -9.46
N LYS A 116 -1.67 2.61 -10.62
CA LYS A 116 -2.61 3.05 -11.66
C LYS A 116 -3.50 1.90 -12.14
N SER A 117 -2.95 0.72 -12.28
CA SER A 117 -3.71 -0.47 -12.70
C SER A 117 -4.79 -0.83 -11.67
N VAL A 118 -4.43 -0.84 -10.38
CA VAL A 118 -5.38 -1.16 -9.31
C VAL A 118 -6.48 -0.12 -9.26
N MET A 119 -6.15 1.16 -9.41
CA MET A 119 -7.13 2.24 -9.39
C MET A 119 -8.11 2.15 -10.55
N ARG A 120 -7.63 1.80 -11.74
CA ARG A 120 -8.51 1.63 -12.92
C ARG A 120 -9.52 0.52 -12.69
N ARG A 121 -9.10 -0.59 -12.09
CA ARG A 121 -10.01 -1.71 -11.80
C ARG A 121 -11.09 -1.33 -10.80
N SER A 122 -10.72 -0.50 -9.80
CA SER A 122 -11.68 -0.05 -8.79
C SER A 122 -12.73 0.89 -9.36
N GLN A 123 -12.39 1.59 -10.42
CA GLN A 123 -13.27 2.59 -11.04
C GLN A 123 -14.11 2.02 -12.18
N ALA A 124 -13.84 0.81 -12.56
CA ALA A 124 -14.54 0.16 -13.68
C ALA A 124 -15.98 -0.23 -13.33
#